data_c915e8953a0d2af6fb2529a0a438b90a
#
_entry.id   c915e8953a0d2af6fb2529a0a438b90a
#
_cell.length_a   1.000
_cell.length_b   1.000
_cell.length_c   1.000
_cell.angle_alpha   90.00
_cell.angle_beta   90.00
_cell.angle_gamma   90.00
#
_symmetry.space_group_name_H-M   'P 1'
#
loop_
_entity.id
_entity.type
_entity.pdbx_description
1 polymer ?
#
loop_
_entity_poly.entity_id
_entity_poly.type
_entity_poly.pdbx_seq_one_letter_code
_entity_poly.pdbx_strand_id
1 'polypeptide(L)'
;DVVNLREKLQWFDNKPLFGKTVVVTRARSQASAFREKLAAQGANVVEAAAIKTSPLELFDEDRRIINNTKQYQCIVFTSGEGVRYFFDALYKEGKDTRALGNSKVAAIGCATARELQKYGIVPDIIPVDYKAESAVEALEEELKAGDSVLLIQPKVARDVIPRSLRHHDIDVDILRLYETTQDTSQQEALVNALTAGTVDYITFTSSSTVTNTIQLLGDDALKLLGNTKIACIGPITAATAMSAGLKPAVISDVYTTDGLVNA
;
A
#
# COMPACT_ATOMS: atom_id res chain seq x y z
N ASP A 1 26.20 -31.91 28.38
CA ASP A 1 25.58 -32.84 27.44
C ASP A 1 24.68 -32.05 26.49
N VAL A 2 24.91 -32.20 25.20
CA VAL A 2 24.26 -31.41 24.12
C VAL A 2 22.74 -31.60 24.14
N VAL A 3 22.23 -32.73 24.63
CA VAL A 3 20.82 -33.03 24.76
C VAL A 3 20.10 -32.06 25.72
N ASN A 4 20.78 -31.66 26.81
CA ASN A 4 20.21 -30.69 27.79
C ASN A 4 20.29 -29.24 27.30
N LEU A 5 21.03 -28.96 26.22
CA LEU A 5 21.07 -27.67 25.58
C LEU A 5 19.96 -27.51 24.51
N ARG A 6 19.28 -28.60 24.14
CA ARG A 6 18.23 -28.58 23.12
C ARG A 6 17.10 -27.60 23.46
N GLU A 7 16.61 -27.61 24.69
CA GLU A 7 15.56 -26.69 25.15
C GLU A 7 16.00 -25.21 25.11
N LYS A 8 17.29 -24.93 25.38
CA LYS A 8 17.86 -23.58 25.27
C LYS A 8 18.18 -23.15 23.84
N LEU A 9 18.41 -24.11 22.95
CA LEU A 9 18.71 -23.87 21.53
C LEU A 9 17.44 -23.82 20.66
N GLN A 10 16.29 -24.26 21.17
CA GLN A 10 14.98 -24.24 20.46
C GLN A 10 14.31 -22.85 20.43
N TRP A 11 15.03 -21.78 20.69
CA TRP A 11 14.46 -20.42 20.71
C TRP A 11 13.75 -20.03 19.40
N PHE A 12 14.16 -20.62 18.28
CA PHE A 12 13.53 -20.39 16.98
C PHE A 12 12.30 -21.28 16.79
N ASP A 13 12.38 -22.56 17.19
CA ASP A 13 11.30 -23.54 17.03
C ASP A 13 10.09 -23.22 17.93
N ASN A 14 10.30 -22.46 19.00
CA ASN A 14 9.27 -22.01 19.92
C ASN A 14 8.52 -20.74 19.44
N LYS A 15 8.85 -20.21 18.26
CA LYS A 15 8.15 -19.04 17.73
C LYS A 15 6.73 -19.38 17.30
N PRO A 16 5.76 -18.44 17.47
CA PRO A 16 4.32 -18.69 17.22
C PRO A 16 3.99 -19.21 15.82
N LEU A 17 4.75 -18.77 14.81
CA LEU A 17 4.52 -19.16 13.42
C LEU A 17 5.57 -20.16 12.88
N PHE A 18 6.34 -20.78 13.77
CA PHE A 18 7.31 -21.80 13.35
C PHE A 18 6.62 -22.97 12.63
N GLY A 19 7.15 -23.32 11.46
CA GLY A 19 6.59 -24.38 10.62
C GLY A 19 5.33 -23.98 9.86
N LYS A 20 4.85 -22.72 9.98
CA LYS A 20 3.71 -22.20 9.25
C LYS A 20 4.14 -21.53 7.95
N THR A 21 3.42 -21.80 6.88
CA THR A 21 3.59 -21.09 5.60
C THR A 21 2.52 -20.01 5.46
N VAL A 22 2.97 -18.78 5.32
CA VAL A 22 2.11 -17.60 5.22
C VAL A 22 2.31 -16.92 3.87
N VAL A 23 1.22 -16.80 3.11
CA VAL A 23 1.21 -16.05 1.84
C VAL A 23 0.93 -14.57 2.13
N VAL A 24 1.79 -13.70 1.58
CA VAL A 24 1.63 -12.25 1.59
C VAL A 24 1.21 -11.78 0.21
N THR A 25 0.00 -11.20 0.10
CA THR A 25 -0.59 -10.76 -1.18
C THR A 25 -0.33 -9.28 -1.50
N ARG A 26 0.41 -8.59 -0.63
CA ARG A 26 0.72 -7.16 -0.78
C ARG A 26 1.71 -6.94 -1.92
N ALA A 27 1.61 -5.76 -2.59
CA ALA A 27 2.55 -5.35 -3.63
C ALA A 27 4.01 -5.47 -3.15
N ARG A 28 4.90 -5.94 -4.00
CA ARG A 28 6.32 -6.25 -3.66
C ARG A 28 7.04 -5.12 -2.94
N SER A 29 6.84 -3.89 -3.38
CA SER A 29 7.44 -2.70 -2.77
C SER A 29 7.06 -2.48 -1.30
N GLN A 30 5.98 -3.11 -0.84
CA GLN A 30 5.44 -2.98 0.51
C GLN A 30 5.47 -4.33 1.27
N ALA A 31 5.85 -5.41 0.61
CA ALA A 31 5.84 -6.76 1.18
C ALA A 31 7.03 -7.00 2.11
N SER A 32 8.21 -6.43 1.81
CA SER A 32 9.48 -6.75 2.48
C SER A 32 9.42 -6.58 4.00
N ALA A 33 8.97 -5.42 4.50
CA ALA A 33 8.87 -5.18 5.94
C ALA A 33 7.85 -6.10 6.63
N PHE A 34 6.76 -6.44 5.98
CA PHE A 34 5.76 -7.37 6.51
C PHE A 34 6.27 -8.81 6.49
N ARG A 35 6.96 -9.21 5.42
CA ARG A 35 7.66 -10.50 5.32
C ARG A 35 8.67 -10.67 6.46
N GLU A 36 9.51 -9.66 6.72
CA GLU A 36 10.50 -9.70 7.79
C GLU A 36 9.85 -9.90 9.17
N LYS A 37 8.72 -9.24 9.43
CA LYS A 37 7.97 -9.39 10.68
C LYS A 37 7.42 -10.81 10.85
N LEU A 38 6.82 -11.39 9.81
CA LEU A 38 6.32 -12.76 9.83
C LEU A 38 7.47 -13.77 9.98
N ALA A 39 8.56 -13.58 9.25
CA ALA A 39 9.76 -14.42 9.35
C ALA A 39 10.40 -14.32 10.75
N ALA A 40 10.37 -13.14 11.37
CA ALA A 40 10.82 -12.96 12.76
C ALA A 40 9.98 -13.80 13.75
N GLN A 41 8.72 -14.10 13.43
CA GLN A 41 7.85 -15.01 14.19
C GLN A 41 7.99 -16.48 13.78
N GLY A 42 8.95 -16.82 12.91
CA GLY A 42 9.24 -18.18 12.49
C GLY A 42 8.50 -18.68 11.26
N ALA A 43 7.70 -17.82 10.60
CA ALA A 43 6.95 -18.20 9.42
C ALA A 43 7.85 -18.44 8.20
N ASN A 44 7.49 -19.43 7.38
CA ASN A 44 7.90 -19.51 5.99
C ASN A 44 7.01 -18.59 5.16
N VAL A 45 7.57 -17.52 4.59
CA VAL A 45 6.78 -16.49 3.91
C VAL A 45 6.90 -16.63 2.40
N VAL A 46 5.75 -16.77 1.74
CA VAL A 46 5.62 -16.78 0.28
C VAL A 46 5.02 -15.44 -0.16
N GLU A 47 5.76 -14.70 -0.96
CA GLU A 47 5.24 -13.46 -1.56
C GLU A 47 4.49 -13.79 -2.83
N ALA A 48 3.20 -13.45 -2.87
CA ALA A 48 2.33 -13.64 -4.02
C ALA A 48 1.53 -12.34 -4.25
N ALA A 49 2.24 -11.29 -4.66
CA ALA A 49 1.62 -10.02 -4.96
C ALA A 49 0.61 -10.19 -6.09
N ALA A 50 -0.66 -9.89 -5.81
CA ALA A 50 -1.72 -9.93 -6.83
C ALA A 50 -1.70 -8.69 -7.74
N ILE A 51 -1.00 -7.64 -7.33
CA ILE A 51 -0.86 -6.39 -8.07
C ILE A 51 0.59 -5.91 -8.07
N LYS A 52 0.93 -5.21 -9.12
CA LYS A 52 2.18 -4.43 -9.24
C LYS A 52 1.87 -3.01 -9.65
N THR A 53 2.74 -2.10 -9.27
CA THR A 53 2.73 -0.75 -9.80
C THR A 53 3.83 -0.60 -10.85
N SER A 54 3.56 0.14 -11.90
CA SER A 54 4.50 0.42 -13.00
C SER A 54 4.50 1.92 -13.28
N PRO A 55 5.66 2.52 -13.58
CA PRO A 55 5.70 3.93 -13.95
C PRO A 55 4.95 4.15 -15.27
N LEU A 56 4.32 5.31 -15.40
CA LEU A 56 3.80 5.78 -16.68
C LEU A 56 4.89 6.52 -17.45
N GLU A 57 4.75 6.52 -18.75
CA GLU A 57 5.54 7.38 -19.60
C GLU A 57 5.17 8.85 -19.34
N LEU A 58 6.19 9.70 -19.17
CA LEU A 58 5.98 11.11 -18.91
C LEU A 58 5.98 11.88 -20.25
N PHE A 59 4.93 12.62 -20.47
CA PHE A 59 4.82 13.55 -21.59
C PHE A 59 5.47 14.91 -21.27
N ASP A 60 5.60 15.77 -22.24
CA ASP A 60 6.23 17.09 -22.07
C ASP A 60 5.49 17.96 -21.04
N GLU A 61 4.17 17.81 -20.94
CA GLU A 61 3.35 18.50 -19.95
C GLU A 61 3.70 18.04 -18.52
N ASP A 62 3.80 16.71 -18.29
CA ASP A 62 4.19 16.16 -17.00
C ASP A 62 5.58 16.64 -16.58
N ARG A 63 6.52 16.67 -17.53
CA ARG A 63 7.87 17.20 -17.29
C ARG A 63 7.84 18.68 -16.95
N ARG A 64 6.98 19.48 -17.59
CA ARG A 64 6.79 20.90 -17.24
C ARG A 64 6.28 21.06 -15.81
N ILE A 65 5.29 20.26 -15.39
CA ILE A 65 4.76 20.24 -14.02
C ILE A 65 5.89 19.90 -13.04
N ILE A 66 6.62 18.80 -13.26
CA ILE A 66 7.74 18.36 -12.42
C ILE A 66 8.83 19.42 -12.34
N ASN A 67 9.07 20.13 -13.44
CA ASN A 67 10.09 21.17 -13.51
C ASN A 67 9.67 22.48 -12.82
N ASN A 68 8.39 22.68 -12.55
CA ASN A 68 7.84 23.92 -11.98
C ASN A 68 7.06 23.69 -10.68
N THR A 69 7.42 22.69 -9.88
CA THR A 69 6.73 22.35 -8.61
C THR A 69 6.60 23.52 -7.65
N LYS A 70 7.52 24.47 -7.68
CA LYS A 70 7.51 25.67 -6.82
C LYS A 70 6.31 26.62 -7.04
N GLN A 71 5.59 26.48 -8.16
CA GLN A 71 4.42 27.32 -8.46
C GLN A 71 3.18 26.94 -7.63
N TYR A 72 3.14 25.70 -7.08
CA TYR A 72 2.00 25.23 -6.34
C TYR A 72 2.06 25.64 -4.87
N GLN A 73 0.94 26.09 -4.33
CA GLN A 73 0.79 26.38 -2.90
C GLN A 73 0.81 25.10 -2.08
N CYS A 74 0.28 24.01 -2.65
CA CYS A 74 0.29 22.71 -1.99
C CYS A 74 0.57 21.57 -2.96
N ILE A 75 1.32 20.56 -2.50
CA ILE A 75 1.57 19.31 -3.23
C ILE A 75 0.96 18.18 -2.41
N VAL A 76 -0.01 17.48 -2.97
CA VAL A 76 -0.82 16.46 -2.29
C VAL A 76 -0.41 15.07 -2.77
N PHE A 77 0.03 14.23 -1.85
CA PHE A 77 0.36 12.83 -2.11
C PHE A 77 -0.74 11.92 -1.57
N THR A 78 -1.38 11.18 -2.46
CA THR A 78 -2.47 10.26 -2.09
C THR A 78 -2.01 8.87 -1.67
N SER A 79 -0.72 8.54 -1.86
CA SER A 79 -0.15 7.23 -1.53
C SER A 79 1.37 7.27 -1.42
N GLY A 80 1.96 6.30 -0.70
CA GLY A 80 3.40 6.12 -0.65
C GLY A 80 4.02 5.76 -2.02
N GLU A 81 3.27 5.06 -2.90
CA GLU A 81 3.70 4.82 -4.28
C GLU A 81 3.83 6.15 -5.03
N GLY A 82 2.83 7.04 -4.90
CA GLY A 82 2.87 8.37 -5.51
C GLY A 82 4.10 9.17 -5.07
N VAL A 83 4.48 9.07 -3.79
CA VAL A 83 5.72 9.69 -3.28
C VAL A 83 6.94 9.14 -4.01
N ARG A 84 7.11 7.82 -4.08
CA ARG A 84 8.27 7.20 -4.73
C ARG A 84 8.37 7.57 -6.20
N TYR A 85 7.30 7.38 -6.96
CA TYR A 85 7.30 7.70 -8.39
C TYR A 85 7.53 9.20 -8.67
N PHE A 86 7.04 10.07 -7.78
CA PHE A 86 7.28 11.51 -7.90
C PHE A 86 8.76 11.85 -7.70
N PHE A 87 9.40 11.34 -6.65
CA PHE A 87 10.82 11.60 -6.41
C PHE A 87 11.70 10.92 -7.45
N ASP A 88 11.36 9.73 -7.92
CA ASP A 88 12.06 9.09 -9.04
C ASP A 88 12.01 9.95 -10.31
N ALA A 89 10.84 10.53 -10.62
CA ALA A 89 10.68 11.43 -11.74
C ALA A 89 11.46 12.74 -11.53
N LEU A 90 11.40 13.31 -10.34
CA LEU A 90 12.11 14.53 -9.96
C LEU A 90 13.63 14.37 -10.10
N TYR A 91 14.18 13.23 -9.62
CA TYR A 91 15.61 12.91 -9.73
C TYR A 91 16.05 12.69 -11.18
N LYS A 92 15.21 12.08 -12.03
CA LYS A 92 15.48 11.95 -13.46
C LYS A 92 15.59 13.29 -14.17
N GLU A 93 14.86 14.32 -13.69
CA GLU A 93 14.97 15.70 -14.16
C GLU A 93 16.15 16.47 -13.50
N GLY A 94 17.04 15.78 -12.76
CA GLY A 94 18.21 16.38 -12.12
C GLY A 94 17.90 17.26 -10.91
N LYS A 95 16.71 17.08 -10.29
CA LYS A 95 16.24 17.86 -9.14
C LYS A 95 16.17 17.00 -7.89
N ASP A 96 16.03 17.63 -6.75
CA ASP A 96 15.82 17.00 -5.45
C ASP A 96 14.67 17.66 -4.68
N THR A 97 14.53 17.32 -3.39
CA THR A 97 13.46 17.82 -2.51
C THR A 97 13.39 19.36 -2.43
N ARG A 98 14.49 20.07 -2.67
CA ARG A 98 14.53 21.54 -2.72
C ARG A 98 13.67 22.12 -3.86
N ALA A 99 13.32 21.30 -4.84
CA ALA A 99 12.43 21.70 -5.93
C ALA A 99 10.99 21.96 -5.48
N LEU A 100 10.58 21.45 -4.31
CA LEU A 100 9.27 21.74 -3.73
C LEU A 100 9.17 23.18 -3.23
N GLY A 101 10.32 23.84 -2.95
CA GLY A 101 10.36 25.23 -2.50
C GLY A 101 9.65 25.43 -1.17
N ASN A 102 8.69 26.36 -1.15
CA ASN A 102 7.86 26.70 0.01
C ASN A 102 6.45 26.09 -0.08
N SER A 103 6.21 25.18 -1.02
CA SER A 103 4.92 24.50 -1.13
C SER A 103 4.60 23.73 0.13
N LYS A 104 3.38 23.84 0.66
CA LYS A 104 2.90 22.92 1.69
C LYS A 104 2.85 21.50 1.12
N VAL A 105 3.12 20.52 1.95
CA VAL A 105 3.05 19.11 1.56
C VAL A 105 1.96 18.41 2.34
N ALA A 106 0.99 17.84 1.62
CA ALA A 106 -0.08 17.06 2.21
C ALA A 106 0.11 15.55 1.94
N ALA A 107 -0.09 14.75 2.96
CA ALA A 107 -0.03 13.29 2.88
C ALA A 107 -1.37 12.67 3.27
N ILE A 108 -2.01 11.96 2.35
CA ILE A 108 -3.24 11.25 2.67
C ILE A 108 -2.89 9.93 3.36
N GLY A 109 -2.81 10.02 4.69
CA GLY A 109 -2.55 8.88 5.58
C GLY A 109 -1.12 8.71 6.06
N CYS A 110 -0.99 8.09 7.24
CA CYS A 110 0.29 7.89 7.93
C CYS A 110 1.33 7.11 7.13
N ALA A 111 0.92 6.19 6.25
CA ALA A 111 1.85 5.43 5.42
C ALA A 111 2.52 6.34 4.37
N THR A 112 1.75 7.27 3.79
CA THR A 112 2.24 8.28 2.85
C THR A 112 3.18 9.27 3.56
N ALA A 113 2.80 9.71 4.76
CA ALA A 113 3.64 10.59 5.58
C ALA A 113 4.99 9.94 5.92
N ARG A 114 4.99 8.66 6.32
CA ARG A 114 6.23 7.92 6.57
C ARG A 114 7.09 7.74 5.32
N GLU A 115 6.48 7.61 4.16
CA GLU A 115 7.23 7.53 2.90
C GLU A 115 7.91 8.86 2.58
N LEU A 116 7.22 10.01 2.75
CA LEU A 116 7.79 11.36 2.61
C LEU A 116 8.97 11.60 3.55
N GLN A 117 8.90 11.09 4.78
CA GLN A 117 10.00 11.22 5.75
C GLN A 117 11.30 10.58 5.28
N LYS A 118 11.26 9.53 4.44
CA LYS A 118 12.47 8.94 3.85
C LYS A 118 13.19 9.90 2.90
N TYR A 119 12.49 10.88 2.37
CA TYR A 119 13.01 11.95 1.53
C TYR A 119 13.29 13.24 2.32
N GLY A 120 13.23 13.17 3.67
CA GLY A 120 13.48 14.30 4.56
C GLY A 120 12.34 15.31 4.65
N ILE A 121 11.11 14.92 4.26
CA ILE A 121 9.94 15.80 4.28
C ILE A 121 9.00 15.36 5.40
N VAL A 122 8.66 16.27 6.28
CA VAL A 122 7.56 16.15 7.23
C VAL A 122 6.35 16.84 6.62
N PRO A 123 5.25 16.13 6.36
CA PRO A 123 4.06 16.74 5.79
C PRO A 123 3.46 17.80 6.71
N ASP A 124 2.99 18.90 6.11
CA ASP A 124 2.29 19.98 6.81
C ASP A 124 0.84 19.59 7.12
N ILE A 125 0.22 18.80 6.24
CA ILE A 125 -1.19 18.41 6.31
C ILE A 125 -1.30 16.88 6.31
N ILE A 126 -1.91 16.32 7.35
CA ILE A 126 -2.24 14.89 7.45
C ILE A 126 -3.68 14.81 7.96
N PRO A 127 -4.65 14.36 7.14
CA PRO A 127 -6.04 14.19 7.57
C PRO A 127 -6.17 13.23 8.75
N VAL A 128 -7.14 13.47 9.62
CA VAL A 128 -7.41 12.63 10.80
C VAL A 128 -7.86 11.22 10.37
N ASP A 129 -8.75 11.17 9.36
CA ASP A 129 -9.19 9.93 8.72
C ASP A 129 -8.60 9.79 7.32
N TYR A 130 -8.36 8.54 6.87
CA TYR A 130 -7.74 8.23 5.57
C TYR A 130 -8.77 8.19 4.43
N LYS A 131 -9.86 8.95 4.55
CA LYS A 131 -10.92 9.09 3.54
C LYS A 131 -10.66 10.33 2.69
N ALA A 132 -11.17 10.28 1.46
CA ALA A 132 -11.02 11.41 0.55
C ALA A 132 -11.75 12.67 1.05
N GLU A 133 -12.87 12.48 1.75
CA GLU A 133 -13.69 13.56 2.32
C GLU A 133 -12.91 14.30 3.43
N SER A 134 -12.31 13.58 4.37
CA SER A 134 -11.48 14.20 5.43
C SER A 134 -10.20 14.82 4.87
N ALA A 135 -9.69 14.31 3.74
CA ALA A 135 -8.58 14.95 3.06
C ALA A 135 -8.97 16.30 2.45
N VAL A 136 -10.18 16.37 1.90
CA VAL A 136 -10.73 17.62 1.38
C VAL A 136 -10.89 18.65 2.49
N GLU A 137 -11.53 18.30 3.62
CA GLU A 137 -11.71 19.17 4.78
C GLU A 137 -10.36 19.74 5.26
N ALA A 138 -9.36 18.89 5.45
CA ALA A 138 -8.04 19.31 5.91
C ALA A 138 -7.30 20.21 4.90
N LEU A 139 -7.53 20.02 3.60
CA LEU A 139 -6.97 20.88 2.56
C LEU A 139 -7.67 22.22 2.48
N GLU A 140 -8.99 22.27 2.64
CA GLU A 140 -9.80 23.49 2.61
C GLU A 140 -9.53 24.41 3.82
N GLU A 141 -9.12 23.87 4.97
CA GLU A 141 -8.67 24.66 6.12
C GLU A 141 -7.38 25.44 5.82
N GLU A 142 -6.54 24.96 4.93
CA GLU A 142 -5.20 25.48 4.66
C GLU A 142 -5.05 26.21 3.32
N LEU A 143 -6.02 26.06 2.43
CA LEU A 143 -6.02 26.60 1.06
C LEU A 143 -7.09 27.66 0.90
N LYS A 144 -6.90 28.55 -0.08
CA LYS A 144 -7.82 29.65 -0.41
C LYS A 144 -8.19 29.61 -1.88
N ALA A 145 -9.32 30.22 -2.22
CA ALA A 145 -9.68 30.46 -3.61
C ALA A 145 -8.55 31.16 -4.39
N GLY A 146 -8.21 30.64 -5.55
CA GLY A 146 -7.10 31.09 -6.39
C GLY A 146 -5.75 30.42 -6.08
N ASP A 147 -5.64 29.58 -5.03
CA ASP A 147 -4.47 28.76 -4.81
C ASP A 147 -4.36 27.66 -5.88
N SER A 148 -3.13 27.23 -6.18
CA SER A 148 -2.88 26.10 -7.08
C SER A 148 -2.32 24.90 -6.33
N VAL A 149 -2.84 23.72 -6.65
CA VAL A 149 -2.53 22.43 -6.04
C VAL A 149 -2.01 21.46 -7.07
N LEU A 150 -0.91 20.78 -6.74
CA LEU A 150 -0.44 19.63 -7.50
C LEU A 150 -0.88 18.34 -6.80
N LEU A 151 -1.74 17.57 -7.42
CA LEU A 151 -2.25 16.30 -6.90
C LEU A 151 -1.53 15.12 -7.55
N ILE A 152 -0.77 14.37 -6.75
CA ILE A 152 -0.05 13.17 -7.19
C ILE A 152 -0.92 11.94 -6.93
N GLN A 153 -1.29 11.22 -8.00
CA GLN A 153 -2.17 10.05 -7.89
C GLN A 153 -1.89 9.00 -8.97
N PRO A 154 -2.42 7.76 -8.83
CA PRO A 154 -2.34 6.75 -9.88
C PRO A 154 -3.15 7.14 -11.12
N LYS A 155 -2.91 6.44 -12.23
CA LYS A 155 -3.66 6.57 -13.50
C LYS A 155 -5.17 6.47 -13.29
N VAL A 156 -5.59 5.54 -12.45
CA VAL A 156 -7.00 5.34 -12.08
C VAL A 156 -7.15 5.71 -10.61
N ALA A 157 -7.87 6.79 -10.34
CA ALA A 157 -8.18 7.31 -9.01
C ALA A 157 -9.60 7.89 -8.97
N ARG A 158 -10.16 7.99 -7.76
CA ARG A 158 -11.44 8.66 -7.56
C ARG A 158 -11.27 10.17 -7.71
N ASP A 159 -12.28 10.83 -8.29
CA ASP A 159 -12.27 12.27 -8.59
C ASP A 159 -12.79 13.16 -7.43
N VAL A 160 -12.86 12.61 -6.21
CA VAL A 160 -13.43 13.32 -5.05
C VAL A 160 -12.60 14.55 -4.71
N ILE A 161 -11.30 14.38 -4.49
CA ILE A 161 -10.39 15.48 -4.07
C ILE A 161 -10.33 16.57 -5.15
N PRO A 162 -9.97 16.30 -6.41
CA PRO A 162 -9.83 17.36 -7.39
C PRO A 162 -11.16 18.04 -7.72
N ARG A 163 -12.28 17.32 -7.67
CA ARG A 163 -13.61 17.87 -7.89
C ARG A 163 -14.00 18.85 -6.77
N SER A 164 -13.78 18.50 -5.50
CA SER A 164 -14.10 19.35 -4.38
C SER A 164 -13.25 20.62 -4.37
N LEU A 165 -11.92 20.48 -4.53
CA LEU A 165 -11.03 21.64 -4.55
C LEU A 165 -11.37 22.62 -5.67
N ARG A 166 -11.69 22.14 -6.87
CA ARG A 166 -12.15 22.98 -7.97
C ARG A 166 -13.47 23.67 -7.70
N HIS A 167 -14.37 23.04 -6.90
CA HIS A 167 -15.62 23.66 -6.49
C HIS A 167 -15.40 24.86 -5.55
N HIS A 168 -14.25 24.90 -4.87
CA HIS A 168 -13.83 26.01 -4.00
C HIS A 168 -12.84 26.98 -4.70
N ASP A 169 -12.91 27.05 -6.04
CA ASP A 169 -12.07 27.93 -6.86
C ASP A 169 -10.54 27.72 -6.64
N ILE A 170 -10.13 26.49 -6.36
CA ILE A 170 -8.72 26.09 -6.26
C ILE A 170 -8.32 25.42 -7.58
N ASP A 171 -7.22 25.87 -8.18
CA ASP A 171 -6.67 25.26 -9.37
C ASP A 171 -5.98 23.95 -9.05
N VAL A 172 -6.34 22.86 -9.76
CA VAL A 172 -5.80 21.54 -9.49
C VAL A 172 -5.19 20.95 -10.76
N ASP A 173 -3.87 20.83 -10.74
CA ASP A 173 -3.13 20.00 -11.68
C ASP A 173 -2.99 18.58 -11.14
N ILE A 174 -3.20 17.59 -12.00
CA ILE A 174 -3.12 16.19 -11.64
C ILE A 174 -1.95 15.56 -12.34
N LEU A 175 -0.96 15.09 -11.57
CA LEU A 175 0.19 14.36 -12.09
C LEU A 175 0.01 12.86 -11.85
N ARG A 176 -0.19 12.12 -12.93
CA ARG A 176 -0.34 10.67 -12.92
C ARG A 176 0.99 10.01 -13.27
N LEU A 177 1.64 9.39 -12.30
CA LEU A 177 3.00 8.89 -12.47
C LEU A 177 3.08 7.36 -12.56
N TYR A 178 2.02 6.66 -12.21
CA TYR A 178 2.03 5.21 -12.17
C TYR A 178 0.63 4.62 -12.39
N GLU A 179 0.62 3.38 -12.81
CA GLU A 179 -0.58 2.57 -12.84
C GLU A 179 -0.43 1.33 -11.95
N THR A 180 -1.57 0.85 -11.49
CA THR A 180 -1.65 -0.44 -10.76
C THR A 180 -2.26 -1.47 -11.70
N THR A 181 -1.52 -2.53 -11.95
CA THR A 181 -1.95 -3.64 -12.81
C THR A 181 -1.88 -4.96 -12.05
N GLN A 182 -2.58 -5.97 -12.56
CA GLN A 182 -2.48 -7.32 -12.03
C GLN A 182 -1.05 -7.86 -12.22
N ASP A 183 -0.50 -8.50 -11.19
CA ASP A 183 0.78 -9.18 -11.28
C ASP A 183 0.56 -10.69 -11.42
N THR A 184 0.69 -11.20 -12.64
CA THR A 184 0.54 -12.63 -12.92
C THR A 184 1.85 -13.40 -12.76
N SER A 185 2.96 -12.73 -12.50
CA SER A 185 4.29 -13.36 -12.45
C SER A 185 4.44 -14.42 -11.35
N GLN A 186 3.58 -14.37 -10.33
CA GLN A 186 3.60 -15.30 -9.19
C GLN A 186 2.34 -16.20 -9.15
N GLN A 187 1.46 -16.10 -10.14
CA GLN A 187 0.22 -16.85 -10.18
C GLN A 187 0.45 -18.36 -10.12
N GLU A 188 1.37 -18.87 -10.95
CA GLU A 188 1.67 -20.30 -11.01
C GLU A 188 2.24 -20.81 -9.68
N ALA A 189 3.17 -20.08 -9.08
CA ALA A 189 3.75 -20.43 -7.78
C ALA A 189 2.71 -20.43 -6.66
N LEU A 190 1.80 -19.45 -6.66
CA LEU A 190 0.69 -19.39 -5.71
C LEU A 190 -0.28 -20.56 -5.89
N VAL A 191 -0.71 -20.82 -7.13
CA VAL A 191 -1.61 -21.93 -7.44
C VAL A 191 -0.99 -23.27 -7.04
N ASN A 192 0.29 -23.49 -7.34
CA ASN A 192 1.00 -24.71 -6.96
C ASN A 192 1.06 -24.88 -5.45
N ALA A 193 1.39 -23.83 -4.69
CA ALA A 193 1.46 -23.87 -3.23
C ALA A 193 0.10 -24.15 -2.58
N LEU A 194 -0.97 -23.51 -3.09
CA LEU A 194 -2.34 -23.75 -2.62
C LEU A 194 -2.83 -25.16 -2.95
N THR A 195 -2.56 -25.64 -4.16
CA THR A 195 -2.93 -27.00 -4.62
C THR A 195 -2.21 -28.08 -3.81
N ALA A 196 -0.95 -27.86 -3.48
CA ALA A 196 -0.16 -28.75 -2.63
C ALA A 196 -0.62 -28.76 -1.16
N GLY A 197 -1.51 -27.86 -0.75
CA GLY A 197 -1.99 -27.73 0.63
C GLY A 197 -0.91 -27.30 1.61
N THR A 198 0.15 -26.66 1.13
CA THR A 198 1.31 -26.23 1.96
C THR A 198 1.13 -24.87 2.60
N VAL A 199 0.04 -24.15 2.28
CA VAL A 199 -0.24 -22.81 2.77
C VAL A 199 -1.15 -22.86 3.99
N ASP A 200 -0.65 -22.44 5.16
CA ASP A 200 -1.46 -22.33 6.38
C ASP A 200 -2.32 -21.07 6.41
N TYR A 201 -1.72 -19.93 6.01
CA TYR A 201 -2.39 -18.62 6.05
C TYR A 201 -2.18 -17.85 4.75
N ILE A 202 -3.20 -17.09 4.37
CA ILE A 202 -3.08 -16.03 3.38
C ILE A 202 -3.51 -14.71 4.00
N THR A 203 -2.72 -13.65 3.80
CA THR A 203 -2.93 -12.35 4.44
C THR A 203 -3.46 -11.33 3.44
N PHE A 204 -4.52 -10.62 3.84
CA PHE A 204 -5.10 -9.51 3.07
C PHE A 204 -4.99 -8.20 3.85
N THR A 205 -4.29 -7.23 3.27
CA THR A 205 -4.03 -5.93 3.88
C THR A 205 -4.90 -4.80 3.32
N SER A 206 -5.83 -5.12 2.42
CA SER A 206 -6.84 -4.21 1.87
C SER A 206 -7.90 -4.98 1.12
N SER A 207 -9.06 -4.35 0.87
CA SER A 207 -10.11 -4.91 0.01
C SER A 207 -9.60 -5.21 -1.40
N SER A 208 -8.74 -4.37 -1.94
CA SER A 208 -8.15 -4.58 -3.28
C SER A 208 -7.25 -5.82 -3.34
N THR A 209 -6.52 -6.15 -2.25
CA THR A 209 -5.73 -7.39 -2.23
C THR A 209 -6.62 -8.64 -2.27
N VAL A 210 -7.78 -8.61 -1.62
CA VAL A 210 -8.77 -9.70 -1.72
C VAL A 210 -9.26 -9.85 -3.16
N THR A 211 -9.81 -8.77 -3.72
CA THR A 211 -10.41 -8.79 -5.06
C THR A 211 -9.40 -9.22 -6.13
N ASN A 212 -8.20 -8.65 -6.08
CA ASN A 212 -7.17 -8.96 -7.07
C ASN A 212 -6.63 -10.40 -6.92
N THR A 213 -6.53 -10.93 -5.69
CA THR A 213 -6.12 -12.33 -5.50
C THR A 213 -7.18 -13.30 -6.04
N ILE A 214 -8.46 -13.05 -5.80
CA ILE A 214 -9.54 -13.86 -6.35
C ILE A 214 -9.53 -13.80 -7.88
N GLN A 215 -9.39 -12.61 -8.44
CA GLN A 215 -9.29 -12.44 -9.90
C GLN A 215 -8.05 -13.14 -10.47
N LEU A 216 -6.93 -13.14 -9.76
CA LEU A 216 -5.68 -13.82 -10.15
C LEU A 216 -5.88 -15.35 -10.17
N LEU A 217 -6.60 -15.90 -9.18
CA LEU A 217 -6.85 -17.34 -9.07
C LEU A 217 -8.01 -17.81 -9.97
N GLY A 218 -8.83 -16.89 -10.48
CA GLY A 218 -9.95 -17.18 -11.39
C GLY A 218 -11.07 -17.99 -10.74
N ASP A 219 -11.75 -18.80 -11.53
CA ASP A 219 -12.95 -19.56 -11.12
C ASP A 219 -12.67 -20.59 -10.01
N ASP A 220 -11.44 -21.07 -9.89
CA ASP A 220 -11.02 -22.01 -8.84
C ASP A 220 -10.63 -21.35 -7.51
N ALA A 221 -10.71 -20.02 -7.40
CA ALA A 221 -10.22 -19.27 -6.25
C ALA A 221 -10.74 -19.80 -4.90
N LEU A 222 -12.05 -19.99 -4.77
CA LEU A 222 -12.67 -20.49 -3.54
C LEU A 222 -12.25 -21.91 -3.19
N LYS A 223 -12.08 -22.76 -4.19
CA LYS A 223 -11.61 -24.14 -4.02
C LYS A 223 -10.14 -24.16 -3.56
N LEU A 224 -9.29 -23.38 -4.20
CA LEU A 224 -7.85 -23.28 -3.86
C LEU A 224 -7.63 -22.71 -2.45
N LEU A 225 -8.44 -21.71 -2.07
CA LEU A 225 -8.33 -21.05 -0.75
C LEU A 225 -9.09 -21.79 0.36
N GLY A 226 -9.89 -22.83 0.03
CA GLY A 226 -10.82 -23.48 0.98
C GLY A 226 -10.15 -24.10 2.21
N ASN A 227 -8.90 -24.53 2.10
CA ASN A 227 -8.14 -25.12 3.20
C ASN A 227 -7.15 -24.13 3.86
N THR A 228 -7.07 -22.90 3.36
CA THR A 228 -6.15 -21.88 3.84
C THR A 228 -6.87 -20.93 4.80
N LYS A 229 -6.27 -20.63 5.94
CA LYS A 229 -6.82 -19.65 6.88
C LYS A 229 -6.65 -18.24 6.33
N ILE A 230 -7.74 -17.50 6.28
CA ILE A 230 -7.78 -16.13 5.77
C ILE A 230 -7.50 -15.16 6.93
N ALA A 231 -6.47 -14.31 6.80
CA ALA A 231 -6.11 -13.31 7.79
C ALA A 231 -6.27 -11.90 7.18
N CYS A 232 -7.14 -11.08 7.79
CA CYS A 232 -7.49 -9.74 7.31
C CYS A 232 -6.97 -8.66 8.26
N ILE A 233 -6.42 -7.57 7.71
CA ILE A 233 -5.87 -6.44 8.47
C ILE A 233 -6.93 -5.69 9.28
N GLY A 234 -8.20 -5.85 8.95
CA GLY A 234 -9.29 -5.18 9.64
C GLY A 234 -10.67 -5.51 9.06
N PRO A 235 -11.75 -4.96 9.65
CA PRO A 235 -13.13 -5.35 9.36
C PRO A 235 -13.57 -5.04 7.93
N ILE A 236 -13.11 -3.96 7.31
CA ILE A 236 -13.46 -3.60 5.92
C ILE A 236 -12.90 -4.65 4.95
N THR A 237 -11.67 -5.07 5.15
CA THR A 237 -11.03 -6.12 4.35
C THR A 237 -11.72 -7.47 4.57
N ALA A 238 -12.08 -7.78 5.83
CA ALA A 238 -12.83 -8.98 6.18
C ALA A 238 -14.22 -9.01 5.53
N ALA A 239 -14.95 -7.89 5.54
CA ALA A 239 -16.24 -7.76 4.86
C ALA A 239 -16.11 -8.02 3.35
N THR A 240 -15.05 -7.50 2.71
CA THR A 240 -14.78 -7.79 1.28
C THR A 240 -14.50 -9.26 1.06
N ALA A 241 -13.70 -9.90 1.92
CA ALA A 241 -13.42 -11.33 1.84
C ALA A 241 -14.71 -12.16 1.99
N MET A 242 -15.58 -11.83 2.95
CA MET A 242 -16.87 -12.49 3.14
C MET A 242 -17.80 -12.32 1.95
N SER A 243 -17.88 -11.11 1.39
CA SER A 243 -18.68 -10.85 0.17
C SER A 243 -18.20 -11.64 -1.04
N ALA A 244 -16.93 -12.00 -1.06
CA ALA A 244 -16.32 -12.85 -2.08
C ALA A 244 -16.41 -14.37 -1.78
N GLY A 245 -17.12 -14.78 -0.72
CA GLY A 245 -17.30 -16.17 -0.33
C GLY A 245 -16.19 -16.78 0.52
N LEU A 246 -15.22 -15.97 0.97
CA LEU A 246 -14.16 -16.41 1.87
C LEU A 246 -14.60 -16.25 3.34
N LYS A 247 -14.07 -17.11 4.23
CA LYS A 247 -14.33 -17.02 5.67
C LYS A 247 -13.06 -16.58 6.40
N PRO A 248 -12.96 -15.30 6.84
CA PRO A 248 -11.83 -14.85 7.65
C PRO A 248 -11.70 -15.65 8.94
N ALA A 249 -10.51 -16.19 9.18
CA ALA A 249 -10.15 -16.88 10.43
C ALA A 249 -9.52 -15.92 11.43
N VAL A 250 -8.86 -14.86 10.94
CA VAL A 250 -8.21 -13.83 11.73
C VAL A 250 -8.62 -12.45 11.20
N ILE A 251 -9.03 -11.56 12.11
CA ILE A 251 -9.30 -10.15 11.81
C ILE A 251 -8.56 -9.34 12.88
N SER A 252 -7.61 -8.51 12.46
CA SER A 252 -6.84 -7.71 13.39
C SER A 252 -7.68 -6.55 13.96
N ASP A 253 -7.54 -6.31 15.27
CA ASP A 253 -8.14 -5.16 15.96
C ASP A 253 -7.34 -3.87 15.74
N VAL A 254 -6.03 -4.02 15.44
CA VAL A 254 -5.12 -2.92 15.10
C VAL A 254 -4.80 -2.99 13.61
N TYR A 255 -5.30 -2.02 12.84
CA TYR A 255 -5.29 -2.04 11.36
C TYR A 255 -3.92 -1.72 10.76
N THR A 256 -2.90 -2.40 11.27
CA THR A 256 -1.50 -2.31 10.82
C THR A 256 -0.94 -3.71 10.54
N THR A 257 0.18 -3.76 9.84
CA THR A 257 0.89 -5.04 9.63
C THR A 257 1.38 -5.64 10.95
N ASP A 258 1.75 -4.82 11.93
CA ASP A 258 2.11 -5.28 13.28
C ASP A 258 0.91 -5.90 13.99
N GLY A 259 -0.25 -5.23 13.93
CA GLY A 259 -1.49 -5.77 14.47
C GLY A 259 -1.86 -7.12 13.85
N LEU A 260 -1.72 -7.24 12.52
CA LEU A 260 -2.03 -8.50 11.82
C LEU A 260 -1.06 -9.64 12.15
N VAL A 261 0.21 -9.35 12.45
CA VAL A 261 1.20 -10.35 12.90
C VAL A 261 0.88 -10.84 14.30
N ASN A 262 0.34 -9.98 15.17
CA ASN A 262 0.06 -10.26 16.58
C ASN A 262 -1.33 -10.89 16.81
N ALA A 263 -2.20 -10.86 15.81
CA ALA A 263 -3.56 -11.40 15.87
C ALA A 263 -3.59 -12.92 15.62
#